data_ad0e3d3cc541d3ceeef626ceabe420d5
#
_entry.id   ad0e3d3cc541d3ceeef626ceabe420d5
#
_cell.length_a   1.000
_cell.length_b   1.000
_cell.length_c   1.000
_cell.angle_alpha   90.00
_cell.angle_beta   90.00
_cell.angle_gamma   90.00
#
_symmetry.space_group_name_H-M   'P 1'
#
loop_
_entity.id
_entity.type
_entity.pdbx_description
1 polymer ?
#
loop_
_entity_poly.entity_id
_entity_poly.type
_entity_poly.pdbx_seq_one_letter_code
_entity_poly.pdbx_strand_id
1 'polypeptide(L)'
;FMPKPYNPNAKPEDPDPVVKDGFLLSNVFNRIIRTCIYSVQKYFDGVMPVGEVDEQVLADAKKAIPDYERFMYRFEFHQATYVLDSYIRKASKYMAKNLGDADKADDNEARRRALIQVFHMIRTAAVLLHPMAPQGTEMILEYLQLDKSFWSWDKIFDTISDFTGGKDHKLKFLEPRVDFFTKHQSQFNTSEE
;
A
#
# COMPACT_ATOMS: atom_id res chain seq x y z
N PHE A 1 7.75 0.09 15.82
CA PHE A 1 7.81 1.49 15.40
C PHE A 1 8.61 2.27 16.42
N MET A 2 9.79 2.73 16.06
CA MET A 2 10.48 3.75 16.82
C MET A 2 10.09 5.07 16.16
N PRO A 3 9.18 5.83 16.76
CA PRO A 3 8.88 7.16 16.28
C PRO A 3 10.15 8.01 16.33
N LYS A 4 10.12 9.19 15.72
CA LYS A 4 11.18 10.18 15.83
C LYS A 4 11.71 10.24 17.26
N PRO A 5 13.03 10.46 17.47
CA PRO A 5 13.57 10.61 18.80
C PRO A 5 12.72 11.62 19.58
N TYR A 6 12.45 11.30 20.84
CA TYR A 6 11.71 12.18 21.74
C TYR A 6 12.23 13.61 21.64
N ASN A 7 11.36 14.52 21.27
CA ASN A 7 11.66 15.95 21.23
C ASN A 7 11.09 16.61 22.50
N PRO A 8 11.93 16.96 23.48
CA PRO A 8 11.46 17.61 24.70
C PRO A 8 10.86 19.00 24.47
N ASN A 9 11.06 19.57 23.26
CA ASN A 9 10.52 20.87 22.85
C ASN A 9 9.30 20.74 21.93
N ALA A 10 8.76 19.52 21.74
CA ALA A 10 7.52 19.36 20.99
C ALA A 10 6.38 20.10 21.68
N LYS A 11 5.64 20.87 20.89
CA LYS A 11 4.47 21.59 21.40
C LYS A 11 3.31 20.60 21.60
N PRO A 12 2.40 20.85 22.56
CA PRO A 12 1.22 20.02 22.75
C PRO A 12 0.34 19.86 21.51
N GLU A 13 0.38 20.84 20.58
CA GLU A 13 -0.36 20.83 19.32
C GLU A 13 0.31 19.97 18.22
N ASP A 14 1.57 19.57 18.42
CA ASP A 14 2.24 18.72 17.43
C ASP A 14 1.63 17.30 17.47
N PRO A 15 1.13 16.79 16.34
CA PRO A 15 0.54 15.46 16.33
C PRO A 15 1.59 14.41 16.71
N ASP A 16 1.19 13.50 17.61
CA ASP A 16 2.04 12.37 17.99
C ASP A 16 2.52 11.63 16.74
N PRO A 17 3.82 11.44 16.54
CA PRO A 17 4.37 10.71 15.41
C PRO A 17 3.77 9.31 15.24
N VAL A 18 3.49 8.61 16.35
CA VAL A 18 2.85 7.28 16.35
C VAL A 18 1.43 7.35 15.76
N VAL A 19 0.68 8.37 16.14
CA VAL A 19 -0.69 8.62 15.61
C VAL A 19 -0.61 8.91 14.10
N LYS A 20 0.37 9.70 13.68
CA LYS A 20 0.56 10.03 12.26
C LYS A 20 0.88 8.78 11.42
N ASP A 21 1.76 7.92 11.91
CA ASP A 21 2.11 6.66 11.22
C ASP A 21 0.92 5.69 11.22
N GLY A 22 0.18 5.62 12.33
CA GLY A 22 -1.06 4.87 12.41
C GLY A 22 -2.12 5.36 11.41
N PHE A 23 -2.25 6.67 11.20
CA PHE A 23 -3.16 7.24 10.19
C PHE A 23 -2.74 6.93 8.76
N LEU A 24 -1.43 6.81 8.48
CA LEU A 24 -0.97 6.39 7.17
C LEU A 24 -1.54 5.02 6.81
N LEU A 25 -1.49 4.06 7.72
CA LEU A 25 -1.97 2.70 7.48
C LEU A 25 -3.50 2.64 7.48
N SER A 26 -4.13 3.09 8.56
CA SER A 26 -5.58 2.95 8.77
C SER A 26 -6.43 3.82 7.83
N ASN A 27 -5.93 4.95 7.37
CA ASN A 27 -6.68 5.85 6.49
C ASN A 27 -6.17 5.82 5.04
N VAL A 28 -4.84 5.98 4.83
CA VAL A 28 -4.32 6.14 3.47
C VAL A 28 -4.17 4.79 2.79
N PHE A 29 -3.45 3.84 3.40
CA PHE A 29 -3.17 2.56 2.78
C PHE A 29 -4.43 1.68 2.70
N ASN A 30 -5.23 1.60 3.75
CA ASN A 30 -6.55 0.97 3.71
C ASN A 30 -7.40 1.48 2.55
N ARG A 31 -7.46 2.81 2.35
CA ARG A 31 -8.23 3.41 1.27
C ARG A 31 -7.73 2.96 -0.10
N ILE A 32 -6.40 2.93 -0.32
CA ILE A 32 -5.82 2.47 -1.59
C ILE A 32 -6.28 1.04 -1.89
N ILE A 33 -6.06 0.12 -0.95
CA ILE A 33 -6.36 -1.30 -1.11
C ILE A 33 -7.85 -1.51 -1.37
N ARG A 34 -8.71 -0.94 -0.53
CA ARG A 34 -10.17 -1.07 -0.62
C ARG A 34 -10.71 -0.51 -1.93
N THR A 35 -10.25 0.70 -2.32
CA THR A 35 -10.68 1.33 -3.58
C THR A 35 -10.33 0.45 -4.77
N CYS A 36 -9.12 -0.11 -4.81
CA CYS A 36 -8.70 -0.99 -5.91
C CYS A 36 -9.51 -2.29 -5.95
N ILE A 37 -9.69 -2.97 -4.81
CA ILE A 37 -10.46 -4.22 -4.77
C ILE A 37 -11.94 -3.95 -5.13
N TYR A 38 -12.56 -2.89 -4.62
CA TYR A 38 -13.93 -2.53 -4.98
C TYR A 38 -14.07 -2.16 -6.46
N SER A 39 -13.07 -1.48 -7.04
CA SER A 39 -13.06 -1.20 -8.47
C SER A 39 -13.00 -2.49 -9.30
N VAL A 40 -12.17 -3.45 -8.89
CA VAL A 40 -12.10 -4.78 -9.52
C VAL A 40 -13.43 -5.53 -9.37
N GLN A 41 -14.05 -5.52 -8.20
CA GLN A 41 -15.35 -6.15 -7.98
C GLN A 41 -16.46 -5.54 -8.84
N LYS A 42 -16.46 -4.21 -8.95
CA LYS A 42 -17.51 -3.47 -9.65
C LYS A 42 -17.39 -3.55 -11.18
N TYR A 43 -16.18 -3.47 -11.72
CA TYR A 43 -15.97 -3.28 -13.15
C TYR A 43 -15.33 -4.48 -13.86
N PHE A 44 -14.78 -5.43 -13.09
CA PHE A 44 -14.04 -6.59 -13.62
C PHE A 44 -14.47 -7.92 -12.97
N ASP A 45 -15.69 -8.00 -12.44
CA ASP A 45 -16.26 -9.21 -11.83
C ASP A 45 -15.36 -9.88 -10.77
N GLY A 46 -14.57 -9.08 -10.07
CA GLY A 46 -13.62 -9.54 -9.06
C GLY A 46 -12.36 -10.19 -9.66
N VAL A 47 -12.11 -10.03 -10.95
CA VAL A 47 -10.90 -10.48 -11.63
C VAL A 47 -9.91 -9.33 -11.75
N MET A 48 -8.83 -9.39 -10.99
CA MET A 48 -7.77 -8.38 -11.02
C MET A 48 -7.08 -8.39 -12.38
N PRO A 49 -7.05 -7.25 -13.08
CA PRO A 49 -6.33 -7.15 -14.34
C PRO A 49 -4.82 -7.23 -14.10
N VAL A 50 -4.13 -7.89 -15.01
CA VAL A 50 -2.68 -8.09 -14.99
C VAL A 50 -2.10 -7.63 -16.32
N GLY A 51 -0.87 -7.11 -16.30
CA GLY A 51 -0.20 -6.58 -17.50
C GLY A 51 1.12 -5.90 -17.18
N GLU A 52 1.61 -5.12 -18.11
CA GLU A 52 2.86 -4.39 -17.98
C GLU A 52 2.76 -3.27 -16.95
N VAL A 53 3.82 -3.09 -16.19
CA VAL A 53 3.97 -1.99 -15.24
C VAL A 53 4.83 -0.91 -15.87
N ASP A 54 4.36 0.35 -15.79
CA ASP A 54 5.02 1.50 -16.36
C ASP A 54 6.44 1.68 -15.80
N GLU A 55 7.38 2.07 -16.67
CA GLU A 55 8.78 2.27 -16.28
C GLU A 55 8.94 3.22 -15.10
N GLN A 56 8.13 4.26 -15.00
CA GLN A 56 8.18 5.20 -13.89
C GLN A 56 7.77 4.55 -12.57
N VAL A 57 6.76 3.68 -12.57
CA VAL A 57 6.30 2.94 -11.38
C VAL A 57 7.37 1.93 -10.95
N LEU A 58 7.99 1.24 -11.91
CA LEU A 58 9.12 0.34 -11.64
C LEU A 58 10.34 1.10 -11.10
N ALA A 59 10.66 2.27 -11.66
CA ALA A 59 11.77 3.11 -11.21
C ALA A 59 11.55 3.60 -9.77
N ASP A 60 10.32 3.95 -9.41
CA ASP A 60 9.97 4.34 -8.05
C ASP A 60 10.18 3.20 -7.04
N ALA A 61 9.80 1.99 -7.40
CA ALA A 61 10.07 0.80 -6.57
C ALA A 61 11.58 0.50 -6.48
N LYS A 62 12.29 0.54 -7.62
CA LYS A 62 13.76 0.33 -7.67
C LYS A 62 14.55 1.37 -6.86
N LYS A 63 13.98 2.54 -6.61
CA LYS A 63 14.56 3.54 -5.70
C LYS A 63 14.21 3.27 -4.25
N ALA A 64 12.94 3.00 -3.97
CA ALA A 64 12.45 2.84 -2.59
C ALA A 64 13.01 1.59 -1.91
N ILE A 65 13.07 0.47 -2.61
CA ILE A 65 13.49 -0.84 -2.05
C ILE A 65 14.94 -0.82 -1.52
N PRO A 66 15.96 -0.40 -2.29
CA PRO A 66 17.34 -0.33 -1.77
C PRO A 66 17.53 0.69 -0.65
N ASP A 67 16.80 1.82 -0.70
CA ASP A 67 16.84 2.81 0.38
C ASP A 67 16.27 2.23 1.67
N TYR A 68 15.11 1.54 1.59
CA TYR A 68 14.51 0.83 2.72
C TYR A 68 15.45 -0.24 3.29
N GLU A 69 15.99 -1.11 2.43
CA GLU A 69 16.92 -2.17 2.82
C GLU A 69 18.14 -1.59 3.56
N ARG A 70 18.77 -0.55 3.01
CA ARG A 70 19.91 0.14 3.62
C ARG A 70 19.59 0.64 5.03
N PHE A 71 18.42 1.27 5.22
CA PHE A 71 18.02 1.78 6.54
C PHE A 71 17.68 0.65 7.51
N MET A 72 17.07 -0.44 7.05
CA MET A 72 16.83 -1.63 7.88
C MET A 72 18.14 -2.26 8.36
N TYR A 73 19.15 -2.41 7.49
CA TYR A 73 20.47 -2.92 7.86
C TYR A 73 21.21 -2.04 8.87
N ARG A 74 20.93 -0.74 8.86
CA ARG A 74 21.54 0.22 9.81
C ARG A 74 20.71 0.40 11.08
N PHE A 75 19.60 -0.33 11.22
CA PHE A 75 18.65 -0.15 12.33
C PHE A 75 18.07 1.27 12.40
N GLU A 76 18.08 2.00 11.31
CA GLU A 76 17.50 3.34 11.17
C GLU A 76 16.01 3.25 10.83
N PHE A 77 15.21 2.58 11.69
CA PHE A 77 13.81 2.23 11.40
C PHE A 77 12.93 3.45 11.10
N HIS A 78 13.21 4.60 11.70
CA HIS A 78 12.51 5.84 11.39
C HIS A 78 12.73 6.29 9.93
N GLN A 79 13.93 6.05 9.36
CA GLN A 79 14.18 6.35 7.95
C GLN A 79 13.49 5.33 7.03
N ALA A 80 13.49 4.06 7.42
CA ALA A 80 12.76 3.02 6.69
C ALA A 80 11.25 3.35 6.63
N THR A 81 10.65 3.83 7.74
CA THR A 81 9.26 4.28 7.75
C THR A 81 9.02 5.51 6.89
N TYR A 82 9.95 6.45 6.77
CA TYR A 82 9.83 7.57 5.85
C TYR A 82 9.84 7.16 4.38
N VAL A 83 10.69 6.19 4.02
CA VAL A 83 10.66 5.63 2.66
C VAL A 83 9.29 5.03 2.36
N LEU A 84 8.76 4.26 3.30
CA LEU A 84 7.46 3.62 3.18
C LEU A 84 6.31 4.63 3.11
N ASP A 85 6.30 5.65 3.99
CA ASP A 85 5.31 6.74 3.96
C ASP A 85 5.32 7.45 2.61
N SER A 86 6.49 7.82 2.12
CA SER A 86 6.64 8.48 0.82
C SER A 86 6.10 7.62 -0.32
N TYR A 87 6.39 6.32 -0.30
CA TYR A 87 5.95 5.38 -1.32
C TYR A 87 4.43 5.17 -1.30
N ILE A 88 3.83 4.95 -0.12
CA ILE A 88 2.38 4.80 0.03
C ILE A 88 1.64 6.07 -0.41
N ARG A 89 2.16 7.26 -0.06
CA ARG A 89 1.54 8.53 -0.51
C ARG A 89 1.65 8.73 -2.00
N LYS A 90 2.74 8.27 -2.63
CA LYS A 90 2.88 8.28 -4.09
C LYS A 90 1.83 7.36 -4.73
N ALA A 91 1.63 6.15 -4.21
CA ALA A 91 0.58 5.24 -4.66
C ALA A 91 -0.82 5.86 -4.50
N SER A 92 -1.09 6.55 -3.38
CA SER A 92 -2.34 7.26 -3.15
C SER A 92 -2.60 8.36 -4.18
N LYS A 93 -1.58 9.16 -4.49
CA LYS A 93 -1.68 10.23 -5.51
C LYS A 93 -1.89 9.65 -6.91
N TYR A 94 -1.14 8.60 -7.24
CA TYR A 94 -1.29 7.91 -8.53
C TYR A 94 -2.71 7.37 -8.70
N MET A 95 -3.21 6.64 -7.71
CA MET A 95 -4.57 6.09 -7.71
C MET A 95 -5.62 7.20 -7.85
N ALA A 96 -5.55 8.23 -7.01
CA ALA A 96 -6.54 9.32 -7.01
C ALA A 96 -6.62 10.02 -8.36
N LYS A 97 -5.48 10.21 -9.04
CA LYS A 97 -5.43 10.83 -10.37
C LYS A 97 -5.92 9.86 -11.44
N ASN A 98 -5.24 8.74 -11.64
CA ASN A 98 -5.43 7.91 -12.83
C ASN A 98 -6.73 7.08 -12.75
N LEU A 99 -7.04 6.50 -11.58
CA LEU A 99 -8.30 5.79 -11.40
C LEU A 99 -9.47 6.76 -11.33
N GLY A 100 -9.30 7.92 -10.68
CA GLY A 100 -10.34 8.95 -10.62
C GLY A 100 -10.64 9.59 -11.98
N ASP A 101 -9.65 9.77 -12.84
CA ASP A 101 -9.86 10.27 -14.21
C ASP A 101 -10.54 9.22 -15.10
N ALA A 102 -10.16 7.93 -14.95
CA ALA A 102 -10.82 6.82 -15.63
C ALA A 102 -12.28 6.66 -15.20
N ASP A 103 -12.58 6.87 -13.91
CA ASP A 103 -13.95 6.81 -13.39
C ASP A 103 -14.82 7.94 -13.94
N LYS A 104 -14.29 9.16 -14.04
CA LYS A 104 -15.00 10.31 -14.62
C LYS A 104 -15.27 10.15 -16.11
N ALA A 105 -14.35 9.52 -16.83
CA ALA A 105 -14.45 9.27 -18.26
C ALA A 105 -15.26 7.99 -18.59
N ASP A 106 -15.60 7.20 -17.59
CA ASP A 106 -16.12 5.83 -17.72
C ASP A 106 -15.32 4.95 -18.68
N ASP A 107 -13.97 5.08 -18.61
CA ASP A 107 -13.02 4.39 -19.47
C ASP A 107 -12.46 3.14 -18.77
N ASN A 108 -12.98 1.97 -19.16
CA ASN A 108 -12.57 0.69 -18.58
C ASN A 108 -11.10 0.31 -18.93
N GLU A 109 -10.58 0.73 -20.08
CA GLU A 109 -9.20 0.47 -20.43
C GLU A 109 -8.22 1.34 -19.63
N ALA A 110 -8.55 2.61 -19.43
CA ALA A 110 -7.79 3.48 -18.54
C ALA A 110 -7.85 2.97 -17.08
N ARG A 111 -9.03 2.50 -16.64
CA ARG A 111 -9.23 1.88 -15.32
C ARG A 111 -8.39 0.62 -15.16
N ARG A 112 -8.39 -0.25 -16.17
CA ARG A 112 -7.55 -1.46 -16.21
C ARG A 112 -6.06 -1.11 -16.05
N ARG A 113 -5.55 -0.18 -16.86
CA ARG A 113 -4.15 0.27 -16.78
C ARG A 113 -3.82 0.83 -15.40
N ALA A 114 -4.68 1.70 -14.85
CA ALA A 114 -4.46 2.29 -13.53
C ALA A 114 -4.41 1.23 -12.43
N LEU A 115 -5.30 0.24 -12.45
CA LEU A 115 -5.33 -0.85 -11.47
C LEU A 115 -4.07 -1.70 -11.51
N ILE A 116 -3.56 -2.07 -12.71
CA ILE A 116 -2.29 -2.81 -12.84
C ILE A 116 -1.17 -2.10 -12.10
N GLN A 117 -1.03 -0.78 -12.31
CA GLN A 117 0.00 0.03 -11.67
C GLN A 117 -0.16 0.07 -10.16
N VAL A 118 -1.37 0.37 -9.69
CA VAL A 118 -1.61 0.51 -8.24
C VAL A 118 -1.48 -0.81 -7.51
N PHE A 119 -1.91 -1.94 -8.08
CA PHE A 119 -1.70 -3.25 -7.45
C PHE A 119 -0.21 -3.60 -7.34
N HIS A 120 0.62 -3.25 -8.32
CA HIS A 120 2.08 -3.37 -8.17
C HIS A 120 2.61 -2.50 -7.03
N MET A 121 2.13 -1.25 -6.90
CA MET A 121 2.51 -0.37 -5.79
C MET A 121 2.02 -0.90 -4.43
N ILE A 122 0.81 -1.46 -4.36
CA ILE A 122 0.29 -2.13 -3.15
C ILE A 122 1.19 -3.30 -2.76
N ARG A 123 1.57 -4.14 -3.73
CA ARG A 123 2.46 -5.28 -3.50
C ARG A 123 3.79 -4.83 -2.91
N THR A 124 4.47 -3.88 -3.54
CA THR A 124 5.74 -3.34 -3.04
C THR A 124 5.60 -2.78 -1.63
N ALA A 125 4.58 -1.94 -1.39
CA ALA A 125 4.33 -1.38 -0.07
C ALA A 125 4.03 -2.45 0.98
N ALA A 126 3.25 -3.48 0.64
CA ALA A 126 2.92 -4.57 1.54
C ALA A 126 4.16 -5.38 1.96
N VAL A 127 5.07 -5.69 1.03
CA VAL A 127 6.31 -6.41 1.34
C VAL A 127 7.22 -5.57 2.25
N LEU A 128 7.41 -4.28 1.96
CA LEU A 128 8.20 -3.39 2.81
C LEU A 128 7.57 -3.18 4.19
N LEU A 129 6.26 -3.19 4.29
CA LEU A 129 5.52 -3.01 5.55
C LEU A 129 5.43 -4.30 6.38
N HIS A 130 5.54 -5.47 5.75
CA HIS A 130 5.31 -6.77 6.39
C HIS A 130 6.09 -6.98 7.71
N PRO A 131 7.38 -6.62 7.83
CA PRO A 131 8.10 -6.76 9.09
C PRO A 131 7.55 -5.92 10.25
N MET A 132 6.81 -4.85 9.94
CA MET A 132 6.29 -3.90 10.93
C MET A 132 4.82 -4.12 11.25
N ALA A 133 4.02 -4.58 10.28
CA ALA A 133 2.59 -4.79 10.41
C ALA A 133 2.14 -6.10 9.73
N PRO A 134 2.59 -7.26 10.23
CA PRO A 134 2.38 -8.55 9.57
C PRO A 134 0.91 -8.91 9.42
N GLN A 135 0.08 -8.66 10.42
CA GLN A 135 -1.34 -9.06 10.39
C GLN A 135 -2.10 -8.40 9.22
N GLY A 136 -1.94 -7.09 9.05
CA GLY A 136 -2.62 -6.37 7.97
C GLY A 136 -2.08 -6.74 6.60
N THR A 137 -0.78 -6.96 6.47
CA THR A 137 -0.16 -7.33 5.19
C THR A 137 -0.46 -8.79 4.80
N GLU A 138 -0.50 -9.71 5.77
CA GLU A 138 -0.99 -11.08 5.53
C GLU A 138 -2.44 -11.09 5.04
N MET A 139 -3.28 -10.23 5.59
CA MET A 139 -4.64 -10.07 5.12
C MET A 139 -4.69 -9.55 3.68
N ILE A 140 -3.78 -8.64 3.28
CA ILE A 140 -3.67 -8.21 1.88
C ILE A 140 -3.36 -9.41 0.98
N LEU A 141 -2.37 -10.24 1.35
CA LEU A 141 -2.03 -11.44 0.59
C LEU A 141 -3.21 -12.39 0.44
N GLU A 142 -3.97 -12.61 1.53
CA GLU A 142 -5.18 -13.45 1.53
C GLU A 142 -6.21 -12.94 0.53
N TYR A 143 -6.46 -11.63 0.48
CA TYR A 143 -7.43 -11.04 -0.46
C TYR A 143 -6.92 -11.04 -1.90
N LEU A 144 -5.62 -10.92 -2.11
CA LEU A 144 -5.00 -11.08 -3.42
C LEU A 144 -4.98 -12.54 -3.90
N GLN A 145 -5.19 -13.53 -3.03
CA GLN A 145 -5.13 -14.97 -3.32
C GLN A 145 -3.85 -15.40 -4.03
N LEU A 146 -2.72 -14.79 -3.66
CA LEU A 146 -1.39 -15.16 -4.14
C LEU A 146 -0.68 -16.09 -3.13
N ASP A 147 0.31 -16.82 -3.60
CA ASP A 147 1.07 -17.73 -2.73
C ASP A 147 2.12 -16.99 -1.87
N LYS A 148 2.69 -17.70 -0.89
CA LYS A 148 3.64 -17.10 0.06
C LYS A 148 4.98 -16.67 -0.56
N SER A 149 5.28 -17.04 -1.80
CA SER A 149 6.45 -16.52 -2.51
C SER A 149 6.37 -15.00 -2.74
N PHE A 150 5.18 -14.44 -2.57
CA PHE A 150 4.94 -12.98 -2.51
C PHE A 150 5.87 -12.26 -1.51
N TRP A 151 6.23 -12.92 -0.40
CA TRP A 151 7.11 -12.36 0.64
C TRP A 151 8.60 -12.57 0.37
N SER A 152 8.97 -13.36 -0.66
CA SER A 152 10.38 -13.63 -0.96
C SER A 152 11.11 -12.38 -1.36
N TRP A 153 12.22 -12.07 -0.65
CA TRP A 153 13.06 -10.91 -0.99
C TRP A 153 13.72 -11.06 -2.35
N ASP A 154 14.03 -12.29 -2.78
CA ASP A 154 14.57 -12.57 -4.11
C ASP A 154 13.62 -12.16 -5.24
N LYS A 155 12.32 -12.06 -4.94
CA LYS A 155 11.26 -11.65 -5.86
C LYS A 155 10.80 -10.21 -5.61
N ILE A 156 11.57 -9.39 -4.87
CA ILE A 156 11.11 -8.06 -4.45
C ILE A 156 10.80 -7.14 -5.65
N PHE A 157 11.49 -7.33 -6.77
CA PHE A 157 11.28 -6.58 -8.00
C PHE A 157 10.29 -7.20 -8.98
N ASP A 158 9.78 -8.41 -8.70
CA ASP A 158 8.78 -9.06 -9.53
C ASP A 158 7.46 -8.26 -9.53
N THR A 159 6.75 -8.31 -10.63
CA THR A 159 5.42 -7.68 -10.76
C THR A 159 4.32 -8.67 -10.40
N ILE A 160 3.10 -8.19 -10.23
CA ILE A 160 1.94 -9.08 -10.06
C ILE A 160 1.82 -10.05 -11.26
N SER A 161 2.17 -9.60 -12.46
CA SER A 161 2.18 -10.45 -13.66
C SER A 161 3.09 -11.68 -13.52
N ASP A 162 4.24 -11.53 -12.86
CA ASP A 162 5.17 -12.63 -12.64
C ASP A 162 4.58 -13.70 -11.69
N PHE A 163 3.83 -13.26 -10.66
CA PHE A 163 3.16 -14.17 -9.72
C PHE A 163 1.95 -14.89 -10.31
N THR A 164 1.30 -14.30 -11.32
CA THR A 164 0.09 -14.87 -11.93
C THR A 164 0.34 -15.55 -13.27
N GLY A 165 1.60 -15.57 -13.71
CA GLY A 165 1.98 -16.07 -15.05
C GLY A 165 1.35 -15.28 -16.19
N GLY A 166 1.19 -13.97 -15.99
CA GLY A 166 0.63 -13.05 -16.98
C GLY A 166 -0.87 -13.18 -17.23
N LYS A 167 -1.58 -13.93 -16.38
CA LYS A 167 -3.03 -14.13 -16.50
C LYS A 167 -3.79 -13.30 -15.48
N ASP A 168 -4.91 -12.76 -15.89
CA ASP A 168 -5.85 -12.09 -14.99
C ASP A 168 -6.23 -13.03 -13.83
N HIS A 169 -6.34 -12.49 -12.62
CA HIS A 169 -6.35 -13.27 -11.40
C HIS A 169 -7.56 -12.93 -10.52
N LYS A 170 -8.30 -13.98 -10.09
CA LYS A 170 -9.47 -13.80 -9.23
C LYS A 170 -9.06 -13.37 -7.82
N LEU A 171 -9.67 -12.30 -7.33
CA LEU A 171 -9.51 -11.84 -5.95
C LEU A 171 -10.55 -12.47 -5.02
N LYS A 172 -10.21 -12.54 -3.72
CA LYS A 172 -11.20 -12.81 -2.69
C LYS A 172 -12.17 -11.62 -2.62
N PHE A 173 -13.47 -11.91 -2.46
CA PHE A 173 -14.48 -10.87 -2.31
C PHE A 173 -14.25 -10.08 -1.03
N LEU A 174 -14.22 -8.75 -1.16
CA LEU A 174 -14.07 -7.84 -0.03
C LEU A 174 -15.44 -7.35 0.43
N GLU A 175 -15.81 -7.77 1.63
CA GLU A 175 -17.03 -7.32 2.28
C GLU A 175 -16.97 -5.83 2.63
N PRO A 176 -18.13 -5.14 2.69
CA PRO A 176 -18.16 -3.75 3.13
C PRO A 176 -17.56 -3.56 4.54
N ARG A 177 -16.88 -2.44 4.74
CA ARG A 177 -16.29 -2.02 6.03
C ARG A 177 -15.17 -2.91 6.57
N VAL A 178 -14.58 -3.77 5.76
CA VAL A 178 -13.36 -4.51 6.14
C VAL A 178 -12.17 -3.55 6.12
N ASP A 179 -11.41 -3.52 7.19
CA ASP A 179 -10.15 -2.78 7.30
C ASP A 179 -8.98 -3.73 7.46
N PHE A 180 -7.93 -3.54 6.65
CA PHE A 180 -6.68 -4.29 6.73
C PHE A 180 -5.83 -3.83 7.92
N PHE A 181 -5.94 -2.55 8.27
CA PHE A 181 -5.27 -1.93 9.39
C PHE A 181 -6.30 -1.21 10.24
N THR A 182 -6.54 -1.71 11.45
CA THR A 182 -7.49 -1.12 12.38
C THR A 182 -6.89 0.08 13.10
N LYS A 183 -7.73 1.07 13.42
CA LYS A 183 -7.32 2.21 14.23
C LYS A 183 -7.07 1.77 15.66
N HIS A 184 -5.94 2.19 16.23
CA HIS A 184 -5.69 2.07 17.66
C HIS A 184 -6.53 3.08 18.44
N GLN A 185 -6.85 2.80 19.71
CA GLN A 185 -7.66 3.68 20.55
C GLN A 185 -7.11 5.09 20.64
N SER A 186 -5.78 5.25 20.70
CA SER A 186 -5.13 6.58 20.71
C SER A 186 -5.40 7.43 19.45
N GLN A 187 -5.87 6.83 18.36
CA GLN A 187 -6.25 7.55 17.15
C GLN A 187 -7.68 8.13 17.19
N PHE A 188 -8.46 7.75 18.19
CA PHE A 188 -9.83 8.27 18.39
C PHE A 188 -9.87 9.45 19.38
N ASN A 189 -8.88 9.59 20.24
CA ASN A 189 -8.88 10.56 21.34
C ASN A 189 -8.31 11.95 20.95
N THR A 190 -8.09 12.23 19.68
CA THR A 190 -7.53 13.52 19.22
C THR A 190 -8.56 14.58 18.90
N SER A 191 -9.84 14.40 19.30
CA SER A 191 -10.92 15.32 18.96
C SER A 191 -11.79 15.78 20.15
N GLU A 192 -11.40 15.48 21.39
CA GLU A 192 -12.11 15.97 22.58
C GLU A 192 -11.12 16.45 23.65
N GLU A 193 -10.49 17.62 23.42
CA GLU A 193 -10.06 18.55 24.47
C GLU A 193 -10.00 19.97 23.90
#